data_402f9449659916a79dd9bde998cc308d
#
_entry.id   402f9449659916a79dd9bde998cc308d
#
_cell.length_a   1.000
_cell.length_b   1.000
_cell.length_c   1.000
_cell.angle_alpha   90.00
_cell.angle_beta   90.00
_cell.angle_gamma   90.00
#
_symmetry.space_group_name_H-M   'P 1'
#
loop_
_entity.id
_entity.type
_entity.pdbx_description
1 polymer ?
#
loop_
_entity_poly.entity_id
_entity_poly.type
_entity_poly.pdbx_seq_one_letter_code
_entity_poly.pdbx_strand_id
1 'polypeptide(L)'
;MRVLVVGRGWLGRPAIERLGAAAFPHAGISTDLPADSAAVRLRDAIRPDEVTVVVNLCGLRHGTREDLHTSNAHIPLIMAAALAGSGAHLVHVGSAAEYGVPADPRPLSEESVCSPTSDYGVTKLSGTQAVLDIMPTATVLRPFNVVDADLPHGSPMSDIGERISRAIAGQTPVEVLAASTIRDYVSRQFVIESISAASRLRPAGVFNVCSGVGVSTGDIARMVLQDRQMANAITSSDDSQSSTIIGDPTRWRALTGLAEALGCRGVVETLAWSGEGVSA
;
A
#
# COMPACT_ATOMS: atom_id res chain seq x y z
N MET A 1 8.57 -21.03 -12.69
CA MET A 1 8.93 -19.67 -12.25
C MET A 1 9.26 -19.74 -10.77
N ARG A 2 10.50 -19.45 -10.38
CA ARG A 2 10.88 -19.38 -8.96
C ARG A 2 10.72 -17.95 -8.48
N VAL A 3 9.84 -17.73 -7.52
CA VAL A 3 9.53 -16.42 -6.96
C VAL A 3 10.09 -16.33 -5.55
N LEU A 4 10.72 -15.20 -5.23
CA LEU A 4 11.19 -14.86 -3.88
C LEU A 4 10.42 -13.62 -3.40
N VAL A 5 9.82 -13.69 -2.23
CA VAL A 5 9.17 -12.55 -1.57
C VAL A 5 10.02 -12.08 -0.41
N VAL A 6 10.38 -10.81 -0.43
CA VAL A 6 11.12 -10.13 0.62
C VAL A 6 10.16 -9.26 1.43
N GLY A 7 10.09 -9.53 2.74
CA GLY A 7 9.10 -8.94 3.64
C GLY A 7 7.97 -9.93 3.96
N ARG A 8 7.73 -10.14 5.26
CA ARG A 8 6.73 -11.10 5.80
C ARG A 8 5.63 -10.40 6.60
N GLY A 9 5.41 -9.13 6.31
CA GLY A 9 4.38 -8.33 6.96
C GLY A 9 2.96 -8.65 6.46
N TRP A 10 2.06 -7.72 6.68
CA TRP A 10 0.62 -7.83 6.40
C TRP A 10 0.29 -8.19 4.94
N LEU A 11 1.01 -7.63 3.96
CA LEU A 11 0.92 -8.02 2.54
C LEU A 11 1.80 -9.24 2.22
N GLY A 12 2.92 -9.41 2.92
CA GLY A 12 3.94 -10.39 2.56
C GLY A 12 3.47 -11.84 2.77
N ARG A 13 2.83 -12.14 3.89
CA ARG A 13 2.35 -13.50 4.19
C ARG A 13 1.35 -14.01 3.14
N PRO A 14 0.25 -13.29 2.83
CA PRO A 14 -0.68 -13.76 1.80
C PRO A 14 -0.07 -13.75 0.39
N ALA A 15 0.88 -12.86 0.08
CA ALA A 15 1.59 -12.88 -1.20
C ALA A 15 2.47 -14.14 -1.35
N ILE A 16 3.18 -14.55 -0.29
CA ILE A 16 3.97 -15.79 -0.27
C ILE A 16 3.08 -17.00 -0.57
N GLU A 17 1.95 -17.10 0.10
CA GLU A 17 0.97 -18.18 -0.08
C GLU A 17 0.39 -18.17 -1.50
N ARG A 18 -0.10 -17.04 -1.96
CA ARG A 18 -0.71 -16.87 -3.30
C ARG A 18 0.24 -17.20 -4.45
N LEU A 19 1.53 -16.89 -4.28
CA LEU A 19 2.56 -17.11 -5.31
C LEU A 19 3.25 -18.47 -5.20
N GLY A 20 3.02 -19.24 -4.12
CA GLY A 20 3.84 -20.42 -3.82
C GLY A 20 5.33 -20.04 -3.70
N ALA A 21 5.64 -18.86 -3.17
CA ALA A 21 6.96 -18.25 -3.19
C ALA A 21 7.81 -18.68 -2.01
N ALA A 22 9.14 -18.67 -2.19
CA ALA A 22 10.07 -18.69 -1.07
C ALA A 22 10.06 -17.31 -0.36
N ALA A 23 10.19 -17.32 0.96
CA ALA A 23 10.27 -16.11 1.76
C ALA A 23 11.73 -15.77 2.08
N PHE A 24 12.10 -14.50 1.93
CA PHE A 24 13.36 -13.97 2.44
C PHE A 24 13.08 -12.92 3.52
N PRO A 25 13.62 -13.09 4.75
CA PRO A 25 13.39 -12.13 5.81
C PRO A 25 14.15 -10.83 5.52
N HIS A 26 13.48 -9.67 5.67
CA HIS A 26 14.13 -8.37 5.49
C HIS A 26 15.32 -8.15 6.45
N ALA A 27 15.27 -8.75 7.64
CA ALA A 27 16.38 -8.73 8.60
C ALA A 27 17.68 -9.40 8.06
N GLY A 28 17.58 -10.16 6.97
CA GLY A 28 18.75 -10.69 6.26
C GLY A 28 19.43 -9.68 5.33
N ILE A 29 18.86 -8.47 5.19
CA ILE A 29 19.47 -7.38 4.41
C ILE A 29 20.32 -6.53 5.34
N SER A 30 21.61 -6.47 5.07
CA SER A 30 22.57 -5.71 5.89
C SER A 30 22.45 -4.22 5.60
N THR A 31 21.64 -3.51 6.39
CA THR A 31 21.42 -2.06 6.22
C THR A 31 22.47 -1.19 6.91
N ASP A 32 23.33 -1.80 7.71
CA ASP A 32 24.49 -1.21 8.40
C ASP A 32 25.72 -1.04 7.50
N LEU A 33 25.70 -1.62 6.31
CA LEU A 33 26.78 -1.54 5.33
C LEU A 33 26.48 -0.48 4.25
N PRO A 34 27.54 0.04 3.58
CA PRO A 34 27.37 0.77 2.33
C PRO A 34 26.53 -0.04 1.32
N ALA A 35 25.66 0.64 0.55
CA ALA A 35 24.70 -0.01 -0.34
C ALA A 35 25.33 -1.06 -1.28
N ASP A 36 26.48 -0.78 -1.86
CA ASP A 36 27.18 -1.70 -2.77
C ASP A 36 27.61 -2.99 -2.06
N SER A 37 28.17 -2.88 -0.84
CA SER A 37 28.58 -4.03 -0.04
C SER A 37 27.37 -4.86 0.42
N ALA A 38 26.29 -4.20 0.80
CA ALA A 38 25.02 -4.83 1.16
C ALA A 38 24.39 -5.55 -0.03
N ALA A 39 24.46 -4.96 -1.23
CA ALA A 39 23.95 -5.55 -2.47
C ALA A 39 24.72 -6.83 -2.85
N VAL A 40 26.04 -6.85 -2.71
CA VAL A 40 26.85 -8.06 -2.94
C VAL A 40 26.43 -9.18 -2.00
N ARG A 41 26.33 -8.90 -0.69
CA ARG A 41 25.87 -9.90 0.29
C ARG A 41 24.46 -10.42 0.00
N LEU A 42 23.56 -9.52 -0.37
CA LEU A 42 22.19 -9.89 -0.72
C LEU A 42 22.16 -10.75 -1.97
N ARG A 43 22.94 -10.41 -2.99
CA ARG A 43 23.08 -11.20 -4.24
C ARG A 43 23.52 -12.63 -3.92
N ASP A 44 24.53 -12.80 -3.10
CA ASP A 44 25.03 -14.12 -2.69
C ASP A 44 23.96 -14.93 -1.94
N ALA A 45 23.18 -14.26 -1.07
CA ALA A 45 22.15 -14.89 -0.27
C ALA A 45 20.92 -15.32 -1.10
N ILE A 46 20.45 -14.49 -2.03
CA ILE A 46 19.26 -14.78 -2.84
C ILE A 46 19.55 -15.58 -4.09
N ARG A 47 20.80 -15.61 -4.56
CA ARG A 47 21.23 -16.28 -5.79
C ARG A 47 20.30 -15.96 -6.97
N PRO A 48 20.31 -14.72 -7.48
CA PRO A 48 19.32 -14.25 -8.44
C PRO A 48 19.32 -15.01 -9.76
N ASP A 49 20.39 -15.72 -10.12
CA ASP A 49 20.46 -16.58 -11.29
C ASP A 49 19.52 -17.81 -11.17
N GLU A 50 19.17 -18.17 -9.95
CA GLU A 50 18.20 -19.25 -9.66
C GLU A 50 16.75 -18.73 -9.46
N VAL A 51 16.55 -17.42 -9.43
CA VAL A 51 15.26 -16.77 -9.15
C VAL A 51 14.77 -16.05 -10.39
N THR A 52 13.50 -16.23 -10.74
CA THR A 52 12.91 -15.54 -11.89
C THR A 52 12.35 -14.16 -11.52
N VAL A 53 11.75 -14.05 -10.34
CA VAL A 53 11.09 -12.83 -9.84
C VAL A 53 11.40 -12.64 -8.37
N VAL A 54 11.76 -11.42 -8.00
CA VAL A 54 11.85 -10.97 -6.61
C VAL A 54 10.75 -9.94 -6.37
N VAL A 55 9.95 -10.15 -5.32
CA VAL A 55 8.89 -9.24 -4.91
C VAL A 55 9.32 -8.52 -3.64
N ASN A 56 9.47 -7.22 -3.70
CA ASN A 56 9.79 -6.39 -2.54
C ASN A 56 8.52 -5.87 -1.86
N LEU A 57 8.24 -6.38 -0.67
CA LEU A 57 7.16 -5.95 0.23
C LEU A 57 7.71 -5.38 1.55
N CYS A 58 9.00 -5.04 1.58
CA CYS A 58 9.57 -4.30 2.70
C CYS A 58 9.03 -2.87 2.70
N GLY A 59 8.75 -2.38 3.88
CA GLY A 59 8.32 -1.01 4.09
C GLY A 59 7.73 -0.79 5.48
N LEU A 60 7.93 0.41 6.00
CA LEU A 60 7.33 0.90 7.24
C LEU A 60 6.45 2.10 6.93
N ARG A 61 5.33 2.23 7.66
CA ARG A 61 4.44 3.41 7.59
C ARG A 61 4.71 4.38 8.72
N HIS A 62 5.14 3.87 9.86
CA HIS A 62 5.39 4.61 11.10
C HIS A 62 6.78 4.26 11.64
N GLY A 63 7.39 5.19 12.33
CA GLY A 63 8.73 5.08 12.89
C GLY A 63 9.45 6.41 12.81
N THR A 64 10.71 6.43 13.18
CA THR A 64 11.56 7.60 12.97
C THR A 64 11.78 7.82 11.47
N ARG A 65 12.20 9.03 11.08
CA ARG A 65 12.55 9.32 9.68
C ARG A 65 13.65 8.39 9.16
N GLU A 66 14.58 8.00 10.03
CA GLU A 66 15.66 7.08 9.71
C GLU A 66 15.12 5.66 9.45
N ASP A 67 14.22 5.16 10.30
CA ASP A 67 13.57 3.86 10.10
C ASP A 67 12.79 3.81 8.78
N LEU A 68 12.02 4.88 8.50
CA LEU A 68 11.29 5.02 7.26
C LEU A 68 12.22 5.06 6.05
N HIS A 69 13.32 5.83 6.11
CA HIS A 69 14.29 5.90 5.04
C HIS A 69 14.96 4.54 4.81
N THR A 70 15.39 3.88 5.86
CA THR A 70 16.02 2.55 5.78
C THR A 70 15.09 1.55 5.12
N SER A 71 13.84 1.47 5.58
CA SER A 71 12.90 0.46 5.09
C SER A 71 12.31 0.77 3.72
N ASN A 72 12.02 2.05 3.43
CA ASN A 72 11.28 2.44 2.24
C ASN A 72 12.17 2.90 1.08
N ALA A 73 13.42 3.30 1.34
CA ALA A 73 14.35 3.80 0.32
C ALA A 73 15.63 2.95 0.23
N HIS A 74 16.33 2.73 1.34
CA HIS A 74 17.62 2.06 1.32
C HIS A 74 17.52 0.56 1.00
N ILE A 75 16.57 -0.17 1.58
CA ILE A 75 16.32 -1.58 1.25
C ILE A 75 15.94 -1.77 -0.23
N PRO A 76 15.01 -1.02 -0.84
CA PRO A 76 14.74 -1.08 -2.28
C PRO A 76 15.97 -0.82 -3.15
N LEU A 77 16.79 0.17 -2.78
CA LEU A 77 18.06 0.48 -3.46
C LEU A 77 19.01 -0.75 -3.47
N ILE A 78 19.24 -1.33 -2.28
CA ILE A 78 20.11 -2.52 -2.13
C ILE A 78 19.58 -3.68 -2.98
N MET A 79 18.25 -3.90 -2.98
CA MET A 79 17.63 -4.97 -3.76
C MET A 79 17.80 -4.75 -5.27
N ALA A 80 17.56 -3.55 -5.76
CA ALA A 80 17.76 -3.23 -7.16
C ALA A 80 19.21 -3.43 -7.57
N ALA A 81 20.18 -2.96 -6.77
CA ALA A 81 21.59 -3.16 -7.01
C ALA A 81 22.00 -4.65 -6.98
N ALA A 82 21.46 -5.44 -6.06
CA ALA A 82 21.70 -6.88 -5.99
C ALA A 82 21.20 -7.64 -7.21
N LEU A 83 20.10 -7.20 -7.82
CA LEU A 83 19.46 -7.84 -8.96
C LEU A 83 19.94 -7.33 -10.31
N ALA A 84 20.59 -6.18 -10.35
CA ALA A 84 21.07 -5.58 -11.58
C ALA A 84 21.95 -6.54 -12.39
N GLY A 85 21.61 -6.74 -13.67
CA GLY A 85 22.34 -7.63 -14.59
C GLY A 85 22.15 -9.12 -14.36
N SER A 86 21.27 -9.57 -13.43
CA SER A 86 21.04 -11.00 -13.15
C SER A 86 19.96 -11.66 -14.01
N GLY A 87 19.18 -10.90 -14.75
CA GLY A 87 18.00 -11.42 -15.46
C GLY A 87 16.77 -11.67 -14.59
N ALA A 88 16.87 -11.59 -13.26
CA ALA A 88 15.72 -11.64 -12.36
C ALA A 88 14.89 -10.36 -12.47
N HIS A 89 13.58 -10.49 -12.47
CA HIS A 89 12.66 -9.35 -12.51
C HIS A 89 12.32 -8.88 -11.09
N LEU A 90 12.34 -7.56 -10.86
CA LEU A 90 11.93 -6.95 -9.60
C LEU A 90 10.50 -6.40 -9.69
N VAL A 91 9.64 -6.86 -8.78
CA VAL A 91 8.34 -6.25 -8.50
C VAL A 91 8.47 -5.49 -7.18
N HIS A 92 8.45 -4.17 -7.23
CA HIS A 92 8.50 -3.30 -6.05
C HIS A 92 7.11 -2.77 -5.72
N VAL A 93 6.71 -2.87 -4.45
CA VAL A 93 5.46 -2.28 -3.99
C VAL A 93 5.74 -0.89 -3.40
N GLY A 94 5.40 0.12 -4.18
CA GLY A 94 5.38 1.53 -3.83
C GLY A 94 4.15 1.92 -2.99
N SER A 95 3.62 3.12 -3.21
CA SER A 95 2.41 3.61 -2.54
C SER A 95 1.81 4.81 -3.28
N ALA A 96 0.49 4.96 -3.27
CA ALA A 96 -0.17 6.20 -3.71
C ALA A 96 0.25 7.44 -2.89
N ALA A 97 0.80 7.26 -1.68
CA ALA A 97 1.37 8.34 -0.89
C ALA A 97 2.54 9.07 -1.58
N GLU A 98 3.16 8.46 -2.58
CA GLU A 98 4.20 9.06 -3.42
C GLU A 98 3.71 10.26 -4.20
N TYR A 99 2.41 10.31 -4.54
CA TYR A 99 1.83 11.47 -5.23
C TYR A 99 1.70 12.70 -4.31
N GLY A 100 1.54 12.49 -3.00
CA GLY A 100 1.14 13.56 -2.09
C GLY A 100 -0.35 13.92 -2.27
N VAL A 101 -0.70 15.14 -1.86
CA VAL A 101 -2.05 15.70 -2.05
C VAL A 101 -2.04 16.54 -3.32
N PRO A 102 -2.77 16.14 -4.38
CA PRO A 102 -2.79 16.90 -5.62
C PRO A 102 -3.56 18.24 -5.43
N ALA A 103 -3.12 19.28 -6.12
CA ALA A 103 -3.83 20.55 -6.17
C ALA A 103 -5.15 20.46 -6.98
N ASP A 104 -5.21 19.52 -7.91
CA ASP A 104 -6.37 19.25 -8.77
C ASP A 104 -6.96 17.88 -8.38
N PRO A 105 -8.27 17.77 -8.09
CA PRO A 105 -8.93 16.54 -7.64
C PRO A 105 -9.15 15.49 -8.75
N ARG A 106 -8.62 15.70 -9.96
CA ARG A 106 -8.71 14.69 -11.04
C ARG A 106 -8.04 13.38 -10.63
N PRO A 107 -8.51 12.22 -11.15
CA PRO A 107 -7.86 10.95 -10.92
C PRO A 107 -6.37 10.99 -11.32
N LEU A 108 -5.52 10.46 -10.44
CA LEU A 108 -4.07 10.43 -10.59
C LEU A 108 -3.66 9.29 -11.51
N SER A 109 -3.06 9.62 -12.66
CA SER A 109 -2.39 8.65 -13.51
C SER A 109 -0.94 8.42 -13.05
N GLU A 110 -0.26 7.46 -13.64
CA GLU A 110 1.15 7.19 -13.35
C GLU A 110 2.09 8.33 -13.79
N GLU A 111 1.64 9.18 -14.70
CA GLU A 111 2.33 10.39 -15.18
C GLU A 111 2.09 11.62 -14.29
N SER A 112 1.19 11.51 -13.31
CA SER A 112 0.92 12.60 -12.37
C SER A 112 2.16 12.93 -11.55
N VAL A 113 2.37 14.22 -11.30
CA VAL A 113 3.54 14.69 -10.53
C VAL A 113 3.49 14.13 -9.11
N CYS A 114 4.59 13.54 -8.68
CA CYS A 114 4.78 13.11 -7.31
C CYS A 114 5.35 14.26 -6.47
N SER A 115 4.59 14.71 -5.47
CA SER A 115 4.98 15.81 -4.56
C SER A 115 4.58 15.47 -3.10
N PRO A 116 5.11 14.37 -2.53
CA PRO A 116 4.77 13.95 -1.19
C PRO A 116 5.29 14.93 -0.14
N THR A 117 4.47 15.17 0.89
CA THR A 117 4.82 16.05 2.04
C THR A 117 5.04 15.26 3.33
N SER A 118 4.57 14.01 3.40
CA SER A 118 4.81 13.13 4.55
C SER A 118 6.14 12.38 4.43
N ASP A 119 6.83 12.13 5.54
CA ASP A 119 8.07 11.34 5.54
C ASP A 119 7.86 9.94 4.93
N TYR A 120 6.69 9.33 5.15
CA TYR A 120 6.32 8.08 4.50
C TYR A 120 6.28 8.19 2.98
N GLY A 121 5.55 9.17 2.45
CA GLY A 121 5.44 9.40 1.00
C GLY A 121 6.79 9.74 0.36
N VAL A 122 7.58 10.61 1.00
CA VAL A 122 8.92 11.00 0.54
C VAL A 122 9.84 9.78 0.46
N THR A 123 9.88 8.96 1.51
CA THR A 123 10.78 7.78 1.53
C THR A 123 10.31 6.69 0.58
N LYS A 124 8.99 6.50 0.37
CA LYS A 124 8.46 5.58 -0.65
C LYS A 124 8.83 6.02 -2.06
N LEU A 125 8.68 7.31 -2.37
CA LEU A 125 9.06 7.87 -3.67
C LEU A 125 10.57 7.70 -3.91
N SER A 126 11.41 7.95 -2.91
CA SER A 126 12.86 7.76 -3.02
C SER A 126 13.21 6.30 -3.34
N GLY A 127 12.52 5.33 -2.72
CA GLY A 127 12.70 3.91 -3.03
C GLY A 127 12.27 3.54 -4.44
N THR A 128 11.11 4.05 -4.88
CA THR A 128 10.61 3.86 -6.26
C THR A 128 11.60 4.40 -7.28
N GLN A 129 12.12 5.63 -7.08
CA GLN A 129 13.10 6.26 -7.96
C GLN A 129 14.39 5.43 -8.00
N ALA A 130 14.96 5.06 -6.85
CA ALA A 130 16.18 4.25 -6.78
C ALA A 130 16.04 2.91 -7.52
N VAL A 131 14.89 2.25 -7.41
CA VAL A 131 14.60 1.02 -8.14
C VAL A 131 14.58 1.24 -9.65
N LEU A 132 13.90 2.27 -10.13
CA LEU A 132 13.75 2.53 -11.56
C LEU A 132 15.05 3.06 -12.20
N ASP A 133 15.86 3.81 -11.46
CA ASP A 133 17.16 4.29 -11.92
C ASP A 133 18.15 3.14 -12.16
N ILE A 134 18.12 2.11 -11.30
CA ILE A 134 19.02 0.94 -11.40
C ILE A 134 18.42 -0.14 -12.30
N MET A 135 17.13 -0.38 -12.21
CA MET A 135 16.40 -1.41 -12.93
C MET A 135 15.20 -0.81 -13.67
N PRO A 136 15.39 -0.11 -14.82
CA PRO A 136 14.30 0.51 -15.56
C PRO A 136 13.27 -0.50 -16.09
N THR A 137 13.60 -1.78 -16.09
CA THR A 137 12.69 -2.88 -16.44
C THR A 137 11.88 -3.41 -15.25
N ALA A 138 12.10 -2.91 -14.04
CA ALA A 138 11.32 -3.32 -12.87
C ALA A 138 9.85 -2.92 -12.98
N THR A 139 8.98 -3.68 -12.32
CA THR A 139 7.58 -3.29 -12.10
C THR A 139 7.45 -2.59 -10.76
N VAL A 140 6.86 -1.41 -10.73
CA VAL A 140 6.47 -0.73 -9.50
C VAL A 140 4.95 -0.69 -9.43
N LEU A 141 4.38 -1.24 -8.36
CA LEU A 141 2.96 -1.14 -8.07
C LEU A 141 2.73 -0.05 -7.03
N ARG A 142 1.83 0.90 -7.29
CA ARG A 142 1.38 1.92 -6.34
C ARG A 142 -0.03 1.59 -5.84
N PRO A 143 -0.17 0.78 -4.77
CA PRO A 143 -1.48 0.56 -4.18
C PRO A 143 -2.01 1.85 -3.55
N PHE A 144 -3.32 2.08 -3.75
CA PHE A 144 -4.05 3.12 -3.04
C PHE A 144 -4.41 2.62 -1.63
N ASN A 145 -5.43 3.17 -0.97
CA ASN A 145 -5.64 2.81 0.43
C ASN A 145 -6.13 1.36 0.54
N VAL A 146 -5.30 0.50 1.08
CA VAL A 146 -5.61 -0.93 1.19
C VAL A 146 -6.45 -1.19 2.42
N VAL A 147 -7.56 -1.91 2.24
CA VAL A 147 -8.48 -2.31 3.31
C VAL A 147 -8.62 -3.83 3.40
N ASP A 148 -8.85 -4.31 4.63
CA ASP A 148 -9.18 -5.70 4.96
C ASP A 148 -9.77 -5.75 6.37
N ALA A 149 -10.29 -6.89 6.79
CA ALA A 149 -10.84 -7.11 8.13
C ALA A 149 -9.78 -6.97 9.24
N ASP A 150 -8.54 -7.39 8.99
CA ASP A 150 -7.40 -7.34 9.91
C ASP A 150 -6.44 -6.18 9.60
N LEU A 151 -6.92 -4.94 9.65
CA LEU A 151 -6.10 -3.76 9.39
C LEU A 151 -4.92 -3.65 10.37
N PRO A 152 -3.73 -3.27 9.90
CA PRO A 152 -2.63 -2.93 10.78
C PRO A 152 -2.99 -1.75 11.69
N HIS A 153 -2.64 -1.84 12.98
CA HIS A 153 -2.78 -0.74 13.92
C HIS A 153 -2.10 0.54 13.39
N GLY A 154 -2.70 1.71 13.69
CA GLY A 154 -2.22 3.01 13.21
C GLY A 154 -2.47 3.25 11.72
N SER A 155 -3.26 2.42 11.04
CA SER A 155 -3.79 2.79 9.72
C SER A 155 -4.92 3.81 9.89
N PRO A 156 -5.10 4.78 8.96
CA PRO A 156 -6.18 5.77 9.09
C PRO A 156 -7.56 5.13 9.26
N MET A 157 -7.78 3.97 8.63
CA MET A 157 -9.05 3.26 8.77
C MET A 157 -9.16 2.48 10.09
N SER A 158 -8.06 1.96 10.66
CA SER A 158 -8.10 1.37 12.00
C SER A 158 -8.43 2.42 13.07
N ASP A 159 -7.86 3.62 12.97
CA ASP A 159 -8.13 4.72 13.91
C ASP A 159 -9.59 5.16 13.86
N ILE A 160 -10.19 5.21 12.67
CA ILE A 160 -11.62 5.49 12.50
C ILE A 160 -12.46 4.36 13.09
N GLY A 161 -12.11 3.11 12.82
CA GLY A 161 -12.79 1.93 13.36
C GLY A 161 -12.79 1.91 14.88
N GLU A 162 -11.66 2.23 15.53
CA GLU A 162 -11.54 2.33 16.98
C GLU A 162 -12.39 3.46 17.56
N ARG A 163 -12.46 4.63 16.89
CA ARG A 163 -13.32 5.75 17.30
C ARG A 163 -14.79 5.37 17.20
N ILE A 164 -15.21 4.75 16.10
CA ILE A 164 -16.57 4.26 15.92
C ILE A 164 -16.91 3.22 16.99
N SER A 165 -16.04 2.24 17.22
CA SER A 165 -16.27 1.19 18.21
C SER A 165 -16.41 1.75 19.65
N ARG A 166 -15.56 2.70 20.02
CA ARG A 166 -15.66 3.39 21.33
C ARG A 166 -16.96 4.19 21.46
N ALA A 167 -17.37 4.88 20.40
CA ALA A 167 -18.60 5.66 20.43
C ALA A 167 -19.84 4.77 20.53
N ILE A 168 -19.86 3.63 19.84
CA ILE A 168 -20.94 2.64 19.93
C ILE A 168 -21.03 2.08 21.35
N ALA A 169 -19.90 1.69 21.96
CA ALA A 169 -19.87 1.17 23.32
C ALA A 169 -20.30 2.20 24.37
N GLY A 170 -19.95 3.47 24.19
CA GLY A 170 -20.27 4.57 25.08
C GLY A 170 -21.61 5.27 24.79
N GLN A 171 -22.32 4.90 23.71
CA GLN A 171 -23.49 5.61 23.20
C GLN A 171 -23.25 7.13 23.04
N THR A 172 -22.05 7.50 22.61
CA THR A 172 -21.62 8.88 22.43
C THR A 172 -21.52 9.24 20.94
N PRO A 173 -21.57 10.53 20.59
CA PRO A 173 -21.28 10.95 19.21
C PRO A 173 -19.89 10.54 18.74
N VAL A 174 -19.79 10.17 17.48
CA VAL A 174 -18.51 9.88 16.81
C VAL A 174 -17.97 11.17 16.20
N GLU A 175 -16.80 11.59 16.62
CA GLU A 175 -16.10 12.67 15.95
C GLU A 175 -15.30 12.12 14.78
N VAL A 176 -15.67 12.50 13.56
CA VAL A 176 -14.96 12.16 12.33
C VAL A 176 -14.16 13.39 11.88
N LEU A 177 -12.84 13.31 12.05
CA LEU A 177 -11.93 14.37 11.61
C LEU A 177 -11.88 14.37 10.09
N ALA A 178 -11.93 15.56 9.46
CA ALA A 178 -11.87 15.75 8.02
C ALA A 178 -12.83 14.79 7.27
N ALA A 179 -14.12 14.80 7.65
CA ALA A 179 -15.15 13.90 7.13
C ALA A 179 -15.30 13.95 5.60
N SER A 180 -14.98 15.10 4.98
CA SER A 180 -14.99 15.32 3.53
C SER A 180 -13.74 14.78 2.81
N THR A 181 -12.79 14.19 3.53
CA THR A 181 -11.62 13.54 2.92
C THR A 181 -12.06 12.36 2.05
N ILE A 182 -11.70 12.41 0.75
CA ILE A 182 -12.04 11.39 -0.24
C ILE A 182 -10.79 10.57 -0.57
N ARG A 183 -10.92 9.27 -0.50
CA ARG A 183 -9.86 8.31 -0.85
C ARG A 183 -10.38 7.22 -1.75
N ASP A 184 -9.48 6.69 -2.57
CA ASP A 184 -9.66 5.47 -3.33
C ASP A 184 -9.22 4.29 -2.46
N TYR A 185 -10.05 3.28 -2.37
CA TYR A 185 -9.80 2.09 -1.56
C TYR A 185 -9.75 0.84 -2.44
N VAL A 186 -8.87 -0.07 -2.08
CA VAL A 186 -8.74 -1.40 -2.69
C VAL A 186 -8.64 -2.47 -1.62
N SER A 187 -9.14 -3.66 -1.90
CA SER A 187 -8.98 -4.79 -0.98
C SER A 187 -7.54 -5.29 -0.96
N ARG A 188 -7.12 -5.87 0.16
CA ARG A 188 -5.84 -6.59 0.26
C ARG A 188 -5.75 -7.69 -0.80
N GLN A 189 -6.86 -8.39 -1.05
CA GLN A 189 -6.94 -9.43 -2.06
C GLN A 189 -6.60 -8.90 -3.46
N PHE A 190 -7.14 -7.74 -3.84
CA PHE A 190 -6.85 -7.12 -5.14
C PHE A 190 -5.38 -6.74 -5.29
N VAL A 191 -4.74 -6.25 -4.22
CA VAL A 191 -3.30 -5.97 -4.22
C VAL A 191 -2.49 -7.25 -4.40
N ILE A 192 -2.85 -8.36 -3.72
CA ILE A 192 -2.17 -9.66 -3.86
C ILE A 192 -2.33 -10.21 -5.28
N GLU A 193 -3.53 -10.13 -5.87
CA GLU A 193 -3.74 -10.53 -7.26
C GLU A 193 -2.93 -9.66 -8.24
N SER A 194 -2.81 -8.37 -7.94
CA SER A 194 -1.98 -7.45 -8.72
C SER A 194 -0.49 -7.83 -8.64
N ILE A 195 0.02 -8.16 -7.46
CA ILE A 195 1.40 -8.67 -7.30
C ILE A 195 1.60 -9.97 -8.08
N SER A 196 0.61 -10.87 -8.04
CA SER A 196 0.64 -12.12 -8.80
C SER A 196 0.67 -11.87 -10.31
N ALA A 197 -0.15 -10.96 -10.81
CA ALA A 197 -0.17 -10.57 -12.23
C ALA A 197 1.17 -9.92 -12.65
N ALA A 198 1.70 -8.99 -11.85
CA ALA A 198 3.00 -8.36 -12.08
C ALA A 198 4.14 -9.40 -12.16
N SER A 199 4.12 -10.38 -11.27
CA SER A 199 5.12 -11.46 -11.24
C SER A 199 5.09 -12.34 -12.49
N ARG A 200 3.90 -12.56 -13.08
CA ARG A 200 3.73 -13.35 -14.30
C ARG A 200 4.05 -12.56 -15.57
N LEU A 201 3.52 -11.34 -15.66
CA LEU A 201 3.61 -10.49 -16.86
C LEU A 201 4.93 -9.74 -16.93
N ARG A 202 5.53 -9.40 -15.80
CA ARG A 202 6.79 -8.67 -15.68
C ARG A 202 6.83 -7.37 -16.49
N PRO A 203 5.80 -6.51 -16.41
CA PRO A 203 5.78 -5.27 -17.17
C PRO A 203 6.77 -4.27 -16.57
N ALA A 204 7.45 -3.50 -17.42
CA ALA A 204 8.33 -2.42 -16.99
C ALA A 204 7.53 -1.16 -16.64
N GLY A 205 7.95 -0.46 -15.58
CA GLY A 205 7.42 0.84 -15.20
C GLY A 205 6.47 0.83 -14.01
N VAL A 206 5.78 1.96 -13.81
CA VAL A 206 4.86 2.19 -12.68
C VAL A 206 3.43 1.87 -13.08
N PHE A 207 2.67 1.31 -12.13
CA PHE A 207 1.25 0.98 -12.30
C PHE A 207 0.46 1.30 -11.04
N ASN A 208 -0.63 2.03 -11.19
CA ASN A 208 -1.58 2.28 -10.12
C ASN A 208 -2.42 1.04 -9.83
N VAL A 209 -2.46 0.63 -8.57
CA VAL A 209 -3.35 -0.42 -8.07
C VAL A 209 -4.46 0.28 -7.29
N CYS A 210 -5.53 0.66 -7.99
CA CYS A 210 -6.60 1.50 -7.49
C CYS A 210 -7.96 1.05 -8.06
N SER A 211 -9.04 1.49 -7.42
CA SER A 211 -10.41 1.20 -7.86
C SER A 211 -10.93 2.23 -8.88
N GLY A 212 -10.45 3.47 -8.81
CA GLY A 212 -10.98 4.61 -9.54
C GLY A 212 -12.22 5.20 -8.87
N VAL A 213 -12.59 4.73 -7.69
CA VAL A 213 -13.79 5.17 -6.96
C VAL A 213 -13.39 5.91 -5.69
N GLY A 214 -13.81 7.17 -5.59
CA GLY A 214 -13.62 7.99 -4.39
C GLY A 214 -14.69 7.72 -3.35
N VAL A 215 -14.28 7.46 -2.11
CA VAL A 215 -15.19 7.27 -0.97
C VAL A 215 -14.78 8.23 0.15
N SER A 216 -15.75 8.97 0.71
CA SER A 216 -15.47 9.89 1.80
C SER A 216 -15.39 9.14 3.15
N THR A 217 -14.51 9.61 4.02
CA THR A 217 -14.38 9.10 5.39
C THR A 217 -15.70 9.24 6.16
N GLY A 218 -16.41 10.35 5.95
CA GLY A 218 -17.73 10.61 6.56
C GLY A 218 -18.81 9.64 6.08
N ASP A 219 -18.79 9.24 4.79
CA ASP A 219 -19.76 8.28 4.27
C ASP A 219 -19.54 6.88 4.83
N ILE A 220 -18.27 6.46 4.99
CA ILE A 220 -17.94 5.20 5.65
C ILE A 220 -18.49 5.20 7.08
N ALA A 221 -18.19 6.25 7.86
CA ALA A 221 -18.66 6.36 9.24
C ALA A 221 -20.20 6.37 9.31
N ARG A 222 -20.88 7.14 8.45
CA ARG A 222 -22.35 7.18 8.39
C ARG A 222 -22.94 5.81 8.09
N MET A 223 -22.39 5.08 7.13
CA MET A 223 -22.87 3.76 6.74
C MET A 223 -22.77 2.75 7.89
N VAL A 224 -21.64 2.72 8.60
CA VAL A 224 -21.44 1.84 9.77
C VAL A 224 -22.42 2.17 10.89
N LEU A 225 -22.73 3.47 11.11
CA LEU A 225 -23.63 3.92 12.18
C LEU A 225 -25.12 3.81 11.81
N GLN A 226 -25.46 3.87 10.51
CA GLN A 226 -26.84 3.65 10.05
C GLN A 226 -27.35 2.26 10.41
N ASP A 227 -26.55 1.24 10.21
CA ASP A 227 -26.89 -0.14 10.55
C ASP A 227 -27.14 -0.33 12.06
N ARG A 228 -26.75 0.66 12.89
CA ARG A 228 -26.91 0.66 14.34
C ARG A 228 -27.89 1.71 14.87
N GLN A 229 -28.67 2.35 13.99
CA GLN A 229 -29.61 3.42 14.33
C GLN A 229 -28.96 4.65 15.01
N MET A 230 -27.66 4.85 14.80
CA MET A 230 -26.85 5.93 15.35
C MET A 230 -26.41 6.97 14.30
N ALA A 231 -27.04 7.01 13.14
CA ALA A 231 -26.62 7.86 12.01
C ALA A 231 -26.52 9.37 12.35
N ASN A 232 -27.29 9.85 13.32
CA ASN A 232 -27.28 11.24 13.77
C ASN A 232 -26.18 11.55 14.81
N ALA A 233 -25.38 10.56 15.17
CA ALA A 233 -24.32 10.71 16.18
C ALA A 233 -22.96 11.12 15.59
N ILE A 234 -22.91 11.60 14.35
CA ILE A 234 -21.65 12.06 13.74
C ILE A 234 -21.52 13.57 13.97
N THR A 235 -20.41 13.95 14.60
CA THR A 235 -19.93 15.32 14.60
C THR A 235 -18.72 15.41 13.68
N SER A 236 -18.75 16.32 12.70
CA SER A 236 -17.56 16.60 11.90
C SER A 236 -16.81 17.77 12.53
N SER A 237 -15.52 17.59 12.77
CA SER A 237 -14.63 18.71 13.07
C SER A 237 -13.91 19.12 11.78
N ASP A 238 -13.53 20.38 11.73
CA ASP A 238 -12.70 21.10 10.77
C ASP A 238 -12.33 20.33 9.45
N ASP A 239 -13.04 20.64 8.35
CA ASP A 239 -12.77 20.12 7.00
C ASP A 239 -11.62 20.86 6.27
N SER A 240 -10.92 21.81 6.94
CA SER A 240 -9.82 22.57 6.33
C SER A 240 -8.64 21.70 5.87
N GLN A 241 -8.52 20.50 6.42
CA GLN A 241 -7.51 19.48 6.07
C GLN A 241 -8.03 18.43 5.05
N SER A 242 -9.26 18.57 4.57
CA SER A 242 -9.85 17.61 3.64
C SER A 242 -9.15 17.63 2.29
N SER A 243 -8.96 16.45 1.72
CA SER A 243 -8.29 16.29 0.42
C SER A 243 -8.88 15.11 -0.36
N THR A 244 -8.73 15.18 -1.68
CA THR A 244 -9.20 14.13 -2.60
C THR A 244 -8.02 13.46 -3.27
N ILE A 245 -7.92 12.12 -3.12
CA ILE A 245 -6.89 11.29 -3.74
C ILE A 245 -7.57 10.05 -4.33
N ILE A 246 -7.73 10.04 -5.65
CA ILE A 246 -8.34 8.96 -6.43
C ILE A 246 -7.35 8.57 -7.53
N GLY A 247 -7.19 7.28 -7.80
CA GLY A 247 -6.32 6.78 -8.85
C GLY A 247 -7.02 6.59 -10.18
N ASP A 248 -6.27 6.63 -11.26
CA ASP A 248 -6.72 6.16 -12.57
C ASP A 248 -6.30 4.68 -12.76
N PRO A 249 -7.25 3.73 -12.81
CA PRO A 249 -6.95 2.31 -12.96
C PRO A 249 -6.71 1.87 -14.41
N THR A 250 -6.81 2.77 -15.38
CA THR A 250 -6.89 2.44 -16.82
C THR A 250 -5.70 1.62 -17.29
N ARG A 251 -4.49 2.04 -16.95
CA ARG A 251 -3.25 1.39 -17.41
C ARG A 251 -3.12 -0.05 -16.89
N TRP A 252 -3.35 -0.25 -15.59
CA TRP A 252 -3.27 -1.57 -14.97
C TRP A 252 -4.38 -2.50 -15.45
N ARG A 253 -5.61 -1.99 -15.53
CA ARG A 253 -6.77 -2.74 -16.04
C ARG A 253 -6.57 -3.18 -17.50
N ALA A 254 -6.09 -2.30 -18.36
CA ALA A 254 -5.84 -2.62 -19.76
C ALA A 254 -4.78 -3.74 -19.93
N LEU A 255 -3.75 -3.73 -19.07
CA LEU A 255 -2.68 -4.72 -19.14
C LEU A 255 -3.09 -6.09 -18.57
N THR A 256 -3.86 -6.12 -17.49
CA THR A 256 -4.09 -7.33 -16.70
C THR A 256 -5.50 -7.91 -16.81
N GLY A 257 -6.46 -7.10 -17.21
CA GLY A 257 -7.90 -7.39 -17.08
C GLY A 257 -8.42 -7.31 -15.64
N LEU A 258 -7.55 -7.09 -14.65
CA LEU A 258 -7.96 -6.97 -13.24
C LEU A 258 -8.65 -5.62 -13.02
N ALA A 259 -9.75 -5.66 -12.29
CA ALA A 259 -10.51 -4.48 -11.89
C ALA A 259 -11.17 -4.71 -10.53
N GLU A 260 -11.19 -3.67 -9.74
CA GLU A 260 -11.96 -3.60 -8.50
C GLU A 260 -12.66 -2.24 -8.45
N ALA A 261 -13.85 -2.19 -7.88
CA ALA A 261 -14.60 -0.96 -7.69
C ALA A 261 -15.24 -0.99 -6.29
N LEU A 262 -14.45 -0.62 -5.28
CA LEU A 262 -14.94 -0.53 -3.91
C LEU A 262 -15.62 0.82 -3.68
N GLY A 263 -16.97 0.83 -3.79
CA GLY A 263 -17.76 1.92 -3.25
C GLY A 263 -17.88 1.85 -1.72
N CYS A 264 -18.57 2.81 -1.10
CA CYS A 264 -18.65 2.93 0.35
C CYS A 264 -19.11 1.61 1.04
N ARG A 265 -20.15 0.95 0.50
CA ARG A 265 -20.63 -0.35 1.01
C ARG A 265 -19.55 -1.43 0.93
N GLY A 266 -18.87 -1.57 -0.19
CA GLY A 266 -17.80 -2.55 -0.36
C GLY A 266 -16.64 -2.32 0.60
N VAL A 267 -16.28 -1.06 0.89
CA VAL A 267 -15.27 -0.72 1.91
C VAL A 267 -15.72 -1.19 3.28
N VAL A 268 -16.97 -0.89 3.68
CA VAL A 268 -17.52 -1.28 4.99
C VAL A 268 -17.59 -2.80 5.14
N GLU A 269 -18.04 -3.51 4.12
CA GLU A 269 -18.10 -4.97 4.10
C GLU A 269 -16.69 -5.60 4.20
N THR A 270 -15.71 -5.06 3.47
CA THR A 270 -14.32 -5.54 3.51
C THR A 270 -13.68 -5.31 4.88
N LEU A 271 -14.02 -4.21 5.55
CA LEU A 271 -13.53 -3.91 6.90
C LEU A 271 -14.19 -4.80 7.97
N ALA A 272 -15.24 -5.56 7.62
CA ALA A 272 -15.99 -6.41 8.53
C ALA A 272 -16.44 -5.70 9.83
N TRP A 273 -16.71 -4.39 9.74
CA TRP A 273 -17.19 -3.58 10.89
C TRP A 273 -18.67 -3.86 11.23
N SER A 274 -19.15 -5.02 10.82
CA SER A 274 -20.46 -5.56 11.19
C SER A 274 -20.42 -6.05 12.64
N GLY A 275 -20.66 -5.19 13.55
CA GLY A 275 -21.30 -5.31 14.85
C GLY A 275 -20.99 -6.43 15.83
N GLU A 276 -20.23 -7.44 15.51
CA GLU A 276 -19.85 -8.52 16.43
C GLU A 276 -18.34 -8.56 16.60
N GLY A 277 -17.88 -7.97 17.72
CA GLY A 277 -16.59 -8.33 18.31
C GLY A 277 -15.35 -7.79 17.63
N VAL A 278 -14.99 -6.53 17.87
CA VAL A 278 -13.57 -6.23 18.12
C VAL A 278 -13.30 -6.73 19.53
N SER A 279 -12.94 -8.00 19.69
CA SER A 279 -12.43 -8.56 20.93
C SER A 279 -11.10 -7.87 21.23
N ALA A 280 -11.01 -7.34 22.44
CA ALA A 280 -9.87 -6.67 23.04
C ALA A 280 -8.57 -7.49 22.98
#